data_d524ed135a7e8c0af458b26a3a741fc9
#
_entry.id   d524ed135a7e8c0af458b26a3a741fc9
#
_cell.length_a   1.000
_cell.length_b   1.000
_cell.length_c   1.000
_cell.angle_alpha   90.00
_cell.angle_beta   90.00
_cell.angle_gamma   90.00
#
_symmetry.space_group_name_H-M   'P 1'
#
loop_
_entity.id
_entity.type
_entity.pdbx_description
1 polymer ?
#
loop_
_entity_poly.entity_id
_entity_poly.type
_entity_poly.pdbx_seq_one_letter_code
_entity_poly.pdbx_strand_id
1 'polypeptide(L)'
;VSQNDGTLMSAEYVERYPVLTFASGPTNSMRGAARLSGQENAVVVDIGGTTTDVGVLVHGFPRESAVSVDIGGVRTNFRMPDILSIGLGGGSLVRDVDGLTVGPDSVGYELTEKALVFGGDTLTATDIAVAAGAVEIGDKSRIQHLSGKQIEQGLAEIHRLVEDAIDRVKTSVKDAPVVLVGGGSVLITRELRGASEVKIPDQSAVANAIGAGMAQVGGEIDRIFSYESEGRDASLAQAKDEAKARAVAAGARADSVQILEIEELPLTYMPAGAVRLRVKAVGDLAMSGDGGGQ
;
A
#
# COMPACT_ATOMS: atom_id res chain seq x y z
N VAL A 1 -12.74 -1.96 11.57
CA VAL A 1 -11.29 -2.22 11.49
C VAL A 1 -10.90 -2.37 10.03
N SER A 2 -9.77 -1.79 9.62
CA SER A 2 -9.28 -1.93 8.24
C SER A 2 -8.81 -3.35 7.98
N GLN A 3 -9.19 -3.87 6.84
CA GLN A 3 -8.78 -5.16 6.31
C GLN A 3 -7.59 -4.99 5.35
N ASN A 4 -6.86 -6.07 5.12
CA ASN A 4 -5.67 -6.07 4.25
C ASN A 4 -5.96 -5.76 2.77
N ASP A 5 -7.20 -5.87 2.34
CA ASP A 5 -7.64 -5.54 0.97
C ASP A 5 -8.08 -4.08 0.79
N GLY A 6 -8.02 -3.26 1.84
CA GLY A 6 -8.43 -1.85 1.83
C GLY A 6 -9.90 -1.62 2.14
N THR A 7 -10.62 -2.64 2.58
CA THR A 7 -12.02 -2.52 3.03
C THR A 7 -12.12 -2.53 4.56
N LEU A 8 -13.33 -2.33 5.07
CA LEU A 8 -13.63 -2.41 6.51
C LEU A 8 -14.30 -3.74 6.84
N MET A 9 -14.01 -4.23 8.02
CA MET A 9 -14.70 -5.38 8.65
C MET A 9 -15.13 -5.04 10.07
N SER A 10 -16.15 -5.75 10.58
CA SER A 10 -16.63 -5.56 11.95
C SER A 10 -15.61 -6.03 13.00
N ALA A 11 -15.73 -5.56 14.23
CA ALA A 11 -14.88 -5.99 15.34
C ALA A 11 -15.02 -7.50 15.61
N GLU A 12 -16.25 -8.01 15.57
CA GLU A 12 -16.54 -9.44 15.76
C GLU A 12 -15.89 -10.31 14.66
N TYR A 13 -15.85 -9.79 13.42
CA TYR A 13 -15.18 -10.49 12.32
C TYR A 13 -13.66 -10.53 12.50
N VAL A 14 -13.08 -9.43 13.01
CA VAL A 14 -11.64 -9.37 13.35
C VAL A 14 -11.29 -10.36 14.46
N GLU A 15 -12.10 -10.44 15.51
CA GLU A 15 -11.85 -11.42 16.58
C GLU A 15 -11.80 -12.85 16.06
N ARG A 16 -12.62 -13.15 15.07
CA ARG A 16 -12.66 -14.47 14.44
C ARG A 16 -11.56 -14.71 13.42
N TYR A 17 -11.17 -13.66 12.68
CA TYR A 17 -10.20 -13.73 11.57
C TYR A 17 -9.14 -12.61 11.66
N PRO A 18 -8.35 -12.55 12.73
CA PRO A 18 -7.37 -11.47 12.95
C PRO A 18 -6.31 -11.37 11.85
N VAL A 19 -6.03 -12.47 11.16
CA VAL A 19 -5.07 -12.54 10.05
C VAL A 19 -5.40 -11.57 8.91
N LEU A 20 -6.67 -11.21 8.74
CA LEU A 20 -7.10 -10.24 7.72
C LEU A 20 -6.70 -8.78 8.01
N THR A 21 -6.09 -8.51 9.18
CA THR A 21 -5.51 -7.19 9.49
C THR A 21 -4.05 -7.07 9.03
N PHE A 22 -3.42 -8.14 8.63
CA PHE A 22 -2.02 -8.10 8.19
C PHE A 22 -1.86 -7.22 6.96
N ALA A 23 -0.85 -6.35 6.96
CA ALA A 23 -0.60 -5.34 5.93
C ALA A 23 -1.73 -4.29 5.74
N SER A 24 -2.67 -4.16 6.67
CA SER A 24 -3.71 -3.11 6.60
C SER A 24 -3.13 -1.69 6.69
N GLY A 25 -2.00 -1.49 7.38
CA GLY A 25 -1.30 -0.21 7.43
C GLY A 25 -0.85 0.27 6.05
N PRO A 26 0.03 -0.45 5.34
CA PRO A 26 0.42 -0.11 3.98
C PRO A 26 -0.77 0.03 3.02
N THR A 27 -1.78 -0.83 3.16
CA THR A 27 -3.02 -0.74 2.36
C THR A 27 -3.76 0.57 2.59
N ASN A 28 -3.90 1.04 3.83
CA ASN A 28 -4.49 2.34 4.11
C ASN A 28 -3.67 3.46 3.46
N SER A 29 -2.34 3.43 3.53
CA SER A 29 -1.48 4.41 2.85
C SER A 29 -1.72 4.44 1.35
N MET A 30 -1.85 3.27 0.71
CA MET A 30 -2.16 3.17 -0.72
C MET A 30 -3.54 3.73 -1.06
N ARG A 31 -4.57 3.44 -0.26
CA ARG A 31 -5.92 4.01 -0.42
C ARG A 31 -5.90 5.54 -0.26
N GLY A 32 -5.17 6.02 0.75
CA GLY A 32 -4.96 7.46 0.96
C GLY A 32 -4.21 8.12 -0.20
N ALA A 33 -3.19 7.47 -0.73
CA ALA A 33 -2.44 7.91 -1.90
C ALA A 33 -3.35 8.06 -3.13
N ALA A 34 -4.19 7.06 -3.41
CA ALA A 34 -5.18 7.12 -4.50
C ALA A 34 -6.10 8.34 -4.34
N ARG A 35 -6.63 8.55 -3.15
CA ARG A 35 -7.54 9.68 -2.85
C ARG A 35 -6.88 11.03 -3.01
N LEU A 36 -5.68 11.21 -2.45
CA LEU A 36 -4.97 12.47 -2.44
C LEU A 36 -4.44 12.86 -3.83
N SER A 37 -3.99 11.88 -4.59
CA SER A 37 -3.39 12.10 -5.91
C SER A 37 -4.43 12.13 -7.04
N GLY A 38 -5.59 11.51 -6.86
CA GLY A 38 -6.56 11.24 -7.91
C GLY A 38 -6.11 10.15 -8.90
N GLN A 39 -5.06 9.38 -8.56
CA GLN A 39 -4.54 8.29 -9.38
C GLN A 39 -5.13 6.96 -8.91
N GLU A 40 -5.89 6.30 -9.77
CA GLU A 40 -6.48 4.98 -9.48
C GLU A 40 -5.56 3.83 -9.91
N ASN A 41 -4.65 4.08 -10.84
CA ASN A 41 -3.68 3.10 -11.34
C ASN A 41 -2.29 3.73 -11.29
N ALA A 42 -1.50 3.34 -10.31
CA ALA A 42 -0.16 3.89 -10.06
C ALA A 42 0.66 2.95 -9.19
N VAL A 43 1.97 3.12 -9.17
CA VAL A 43 2.83 2.60 -8.11
C VAL A 43 2.77 3.57 -6.94
N VAL A 44 2.49 3.09 -5.74
CA VAL A 44 2.58 3.87 -4.51
C VAL A 44 3.85 3.50 -3.78
N VAL A 45 4.57 4.52 -3.34
CA VAL A 45 5.77 4.39 -2.51
C VAL A 45 5.50 5.14 -1.21
N ASP A 46 5.29 4.41 -0.13
CA ASP A 46 5.08 4.95 1.21
C ASP A 46 6.39 4.90 1.99
N ILE A 47 7.06 6.03 2.12
CA ILE A 47 8.33 6.14 2.84
C ILE A 47 8.05 6.60 4.26
N GLY A 48 8.20 5.68 5.20
CA GLY A 48 8.05 5.93 6.63
C GLY A 48 9.33 6.34 7.34
N GLY A 49 9.33 6.19 8.65
CA GLY A 49 10.52 6.42 9.47
C GLY A 49 11.54 5.27 9.43
N THR A 50 11.09 4.04 9.18
CA THR A 50 11.92 2.82 9.28
C THR A 50 11.91 2.02 7.99
N THR A 51 10.77 1.92 7.33
CA THR A 51 10.55 1.12 6.12
C THR A 51 9.93 1.96 5.02
N THR A 52 10.07 1.46 3.81
CA THR A 52 9.35 1.92 2.64
C THR A 52 8.51 0.75 2.11
N ASP A 53 7.22 0.97 1.97
CA ASP A 53 6.28 0.03 1.40
C ASP A 53 5.93 0.45 -0.04
N VAL A 54 6.11 -0.47 -0.99
CA VAL A 54 5.86 -0.22 -2.41
C VAL A 54 4.83 -1.22 -2.93
N GLY A 55 3.78 -0.71 -3.54
CA GLY A 55 2.71 -1.52 -4.10
C GLY A 55 2.06 -0.90 -5.32
N VAL A 56 1.19 -1.63 -5.98
CA VAL A 56 0.48 -1.17 -7.18
C VAL A 56 -0.99 -0.98 -6.89
N LEU A 57 -1.52 0.18 -7.25
CA LEU A 57 -2.96 0.45 -7.28
C LEU A 57 -3.59 -0.04 -8.57
N VAL A 58 -4.73 -0.68 -8.44
CA VAL A 58 -5.63 -1.05 -9.53
C VAL A 58 -7.03 -0.59 -9.15
N HIS A 59 -7.62 0.30 -9.94
CA HIS A 59 -8.90 0.93 -9.64
C HIS A 59 -9.00 1.56 -8.23
N GLY A 60 -7.91 2.16 -7.78
CA GLY A 60 -7.83 2.81 -6.46
C GLY A 60 -7.68 1.85 -5.26
N PHE A 61 -7.50 0.54 -5.50
CA PHE A 61 -7.26 -0.47 -4.47
C PHE A 61 -5.88 -1.10 -4.63
N PRO A 62 -5.27 -1.58 -3.55
CA PRO A 62 -4.03 -2.35 -3.64
C PRO A 62 -4.24 -3.60 -4.48
N ARG A 63 -3.32 -3.86 -5.42
CA ARG A 63 -3.30 -5.14 -6.14
C ARG A 63 -3.09 -6.27 -5.15
N GLU A 64 -3.89 -7.32 -5.28
CA GLU A 64 -3.75 -8.53 -4.47
C GLU A 64 -2.78 -9.53 -5.13
N SER A 65 -2.02 -10.24 -4.30
CA SER A 65 -1.18 -11.34 -4.76
C SER A 65 -2.07 -12.50 -5.25
N ALA A 66 -1.76 -13.01 -6.43
CA ALA A 66 -2.47 -14.17 -7.00
C ALA A 66 -2.04 -15.51 -6.36
N VAL A 67 -0.95 -15.51 -5.59
CA VAL A 67 -0.38 -16.70 -4.95
C VAL A 67 -0.44 -16.58 -3.44
N SER A 68 -0.45 -17.74 -2.77
CA SER A 68 -0.36 -17.78 -1.31
C SER A 68 0.95 -17.17 -0.82
N VAL A 69 0.86 -16.34 0.21
CA VAL A 69 1.98 -15.63 0.83
C VAL A 69 2.42 -16.38 2.08
N ASP A 70 3.73 -16.45 2.30
CA ASP A 70 4.31 -16.99 3.52
C ASP A 70 4.44 -15.85 4.54
N ILE A 71 3.88 -16.06 5.74
CA ILE A 71 3.94 -15.10 6.83
C ILE A 71 4.55 -15.79 8.06
N GLY A 72 5.74 -15.35 8.44
CA GLY A 72 6.44 -15.92 9.60
C GLY A 72 6.72 -17.41 9.46
N GLY A 73 6.97 -17.92 8.26
CA GLY A 73 7.20 -19.34 7.98
C GLY A 73 5.91 -20.15 7.85
N VAL A 74 4.73 -19.51 7.87
CA VAL A 74 3.44 -20.18 7.68
C VAL A 74 2.86 -19.78 6.34
N ARG A 75 2.66 -20.75 5.46
CA ARG A 75 2.02 -20.54 4.18
C ARG A 75 0.53 -20.27 4.36
N THR A 76 0.08 -19.11 3.91
CA THR A 76 -1.34 -18.72 3.98
C THR A 76 -2.08 -19.20 2.73
N ASN A 77 -3.40 -19.35 2.84
CA ASN A 77 -4.28 -19.69 1.72
C ASN A 77 -5.29 -18.56 1.39
N PHE A 78 -5.11 -17.39 1.96
CA PHE A 78 -5.90 -16.19 1.65
C PHE A 78 -5.04 -15.18 0.89
N ARG A 79 -5.71 -14.29 0.17
CA ARG A 79 -5.02 -13.26 -0.60
C ARG A 79 -4.52 -12.15 0.31
N MET A 80 -3.35 -11.66 -0.04
CA MET A 80 -2.69 -10.54 0.61
C MET A 80 -2.44 -9.44 -0.42
N PRO A 81 -2.36 -8.18 -0.02
CA PRO A 81 -1.90 -7.14 -0.90
C PRO A 81 -0.47 -7.45 -1.38
N ASP A 82 -0.22 -7.23 -2.66
CA ASP A 82 1.09 -7.42 -3.27
C ASP A 82 1.95 -6.19 -2.98
N ILE A 83 2.59 -6.20 -1.82
CA ILE A 83 3.39 -5.11 -1.28
C ILE A 83 4.81 -5.61 -1.05
N LEU A 84 5.77 -4.83 -1.52
CA LEU A 84 7.19 -5.01 -1.24
C LEU A 84 7.62 -4.02 -0.16
N SER A 85 8.07 -4.52 0.98
CA SER A 85 8.67 -3.69 2.04
C SER A 85 10.19 -3.76 1.98
N ILE A 86 10.84 -2.61 2.05
CA ILE A 86 12.30 -2.48 2.10
C ILE A 86 12.73 -1.70 3.34
N GLY A 87 13.92 -2.01 3.88
CA GLY A 87 14.48 -1.36 5.06
C GLY A 87 15.06 0.01 4.74
N LEU A 88 14.23 0.92 4.26
CA LEU A 88 14.56 2.31 3.97
C LEU A 88 13.50 3.23 4.58
N GLY A 89 13.92 4.22 5.36
CA GLY A 89 13.06 5.26 5.93
C GLY A 89 13.90 6.42 6.45
N GLY A 90 13.27 7.44 7.01
CA GLY A 90 13.97 8.61 7.53
C GLY A 90 15.03 8.27 8.59
N GLY A 91 14.77 7.25 9.42
CA GLY A 91 15.69 6.78 10.45
C GLY A 91 16.71 5.74 9.98
N SER A 92 16.77 5.38 8.70
CA SER A 92 17.74 4.42 8.19
C SER A 92 19.18 4.90 8.42
N LEU A 93 20.02 4.01 8.98
CA LEU A 93 21.43 4.29 9.26
C LEU A 93 22.21 4.44 7.96
N VAL A 94 23.03 5.46 7.91
CA VAL A 94 23.98 5.66 6.81
C VAL A 94 25.37 5.24 7.30
N ARG A 95 26.02 4.32 6.61
CA ARG A 95 27.35 3.79 6.93
C ARG A 95 28.28 3.94 5.73
N ASP A 96 29.53 4.27 6.00
CA ASP A 96 30.57 4.43 4.98
C ASP A 96 31.81 3.63 5.45
N VAL A 97 31.75 2.30 5.31
CA VAL A 97 32.84 1.40 5.72
C VAL A 97 33.53 0.82 4.48
N ASP A 98 32.80 0.14 3.60
CA ASP A 98 33.27 -0.43 2.33
C ASP A 98 32.51 0.17 1.12
N GLY A 99 32.15 1.45 1.24
CA GLY A 99 31.23 2.18 0.39
C GLY A 99 30.00 2.62 1.17
N LEU A 100 29.34 3.66 0.70
CA LEU A 100 28.20 4.24 1.41
C LEU A 100 26.95 3.38 1.23
N THR A 101 26.35 2.97 2.34
CA THR A 101 25.10 2.19 2.41
C THR A 101 24.05 2.93 3.24
N VAL A 102 22.77 2.71 2.93
CA VAL A 102 21.62 3.25 3.67
C VAL A 102 20.70 2.10 4.04
N GLY A 103 20.42 1.97 5.36
CA GLY A 103 19.65 0.85 5.89
C GLY A 103 20.40 -0.50 5.80
N PRO A 104 19.70 -1.65 5.97
CA PRO A 104 18.30 -1.75 6.40
C PRO A 104 18.07 -1.41 7.88
N ASP A 105 19.16 -1.30 8.68
CA ASP A 105 19.06 -0.91 10.08
C ASP A 105 18.54 0.52 10.20
N SER A 106 17.76 0.78 11.27
CA SER A 106 17.15 2.07 11.51
C SER A 106 17.17 2.42 13.00
N VAL A 107 17.24 3.71 13.32
CA VAL A 107 17.03 4.21 14.70
C VAL A 107 15.56 4.18 15.10
N GLY A 108 14.66 3.94 14.15
CA GLY A 108 13.22 3.82 14.40
C GLY A 108 12.62 5.07 15.03
N TYR A 109 11.86 4.90 16.10
CA TYR A 109 11.18 5.98 16.83
C TYR A 109 12.16 6.91 17.59
N GLU A 110 13.41 6.50 17.78
CA GLU A 110 14.45 7.28 18.45
C GLU A 110 15.12 8.31 17.51
N LEU A 111 14.55 8.56 16.33
CA LEU A 111 15.10 9.49 15.33
C LEU A 111 15.44 10.85 15.93
N THR A 112 14.54 11.43 16.73
CA THR A 112 14.71 12.75 17.35
C THR A 112 15.73 12.80 18.47
N GLU A 113 16.23 11.64 18.91
CA GLU A 113 17.26 11.53 19.95
C GLU A 113 18.61 11.15 19.33
N LYS A 114 18.61 10.29 18.31
CA LYS A 114 19.82 9.67 17.78
C LYS A 114 20.37 10.33 16.52
N ALA A 115 19.51 10.94 15.67
CA ALA A 115 20.02 11.55 14.46
C ALA A 115 20.85 12.80 14.73
N LEU A 116 21.87 13.02 13.91
CA LEU A 116 22.82 14.13 14.08
C LEU A 116 22.13 15.49 14.12
N VAL A 117 21.17 15.75 13.25
CA VAL A 117 20.43 17.04 13.18
C VAL A 117 19.63 17.33 14.45
N PHE A 118 19.33 16.33 15.26
CA PHE A 118 18.66 16.49 16.56
C PHE A 118 19.62 16.43 17.77
N GLY A 119 20.94 16.31 17.52
CA GLY A 119 21.96 16.33 18.55
C GLY A 119 22.45 14.97 19.01
N GLY A 120 22.02 13.91 18.35
CA GLY A 120 22.54 12.55 18.52
C GLY A 120 23.90 12.35 17.86
N ASP A 121 24.30 11.10 17.76
CA ASP A 121 25.60 10.66 17.27
C ASP A 121 25.52 9.74 16.03
N THR A 122 24.32 9.53 15.53
CA THR A 122 24.07 8.55 14.47
C THR A 122 23.68 9.25 13.17
N LEU A 123 24.42 8.95 12.09
CA LEU A 123 24.12 9.46 10.76
C LEU A 123 22.93 8.67 10.17
N THR A 124 21.88 9.39 9.77
CA THR A 124 20.64 8.82 9.23
C THR A 124 20.30 9.36 7.83
N ALA A 125 19.35 8.71 7.15
CA ALA A 125 18.82 9.20 5.87
C ALA A 125 18.21 10.61 5.99
N THR A 126 17.61 10.93 7.15
CA THR A 126 17.10 12.28 7.45
C THR A 126 18.22 13.31 7.45
N ASP A 127 19.39 13.00 8.04
CA ASP A 127 20.54 13.91 8.03
C ASP A 127 21.04 14.18 6.62
N ILE A 128 21.06 13.15 5.77
CA ILE A 128 21.41 13.30 4.34
C ILE A 128 20.42 14.23 3.63
N ALA A 129 19.12 14.08 3.86
CA ALA A 129 18.09 14.93 3.26
C ALA A 129 18.22 16.39 3.71
N VAL A 130 18.47 16.64 5.00
CA VAL A 130 18.72 18.00 5.55
C VAL A 130 20.00 18.59 4.97
N ALA A 131 21.08 17.81 4.89
CA ALA A 131 22.35 18.25 4.32
C ALA A 131 22.20 18.65 2.84
N ALA A 132 21.42 17.90 2.10
CA ALA A 132 21.07 18.20 0.69
C ALA A 132 20.11 19.38 0.53
N GLY A 133 19.51 19.89 1.61
CA GLY A 133 18.52 20.96 1.54
C GLY A 133 17.14 20.54 1.09
N ALA A 134 16.84 19.23 1.13
CA ALA A 134 15.54 18.68 0.73
C ALA A 134 14.44 18.96 1.77
N VAL A 135 14.83 19.15 3.03
CA VAL A 135 13.92 19.45 4.13
C VAL A 135 14.64 20.29 5.18
N GLU A 136 13.89 21.15 5.87
CA GLU A 136 14.37 22.00 6.95
C GLU A 136 13.82 21.49 8.28
N ILE A 137 14.57 20.62 8.95
CA ILE A 137 14.25 20.10 10.29
C ILE A 137 15.54 19.96 11.10
N GLY A 138 15.42 20.05 12.42
CA GLY A 138 16.57 19.98 13.32
C GLY A 138 17.58 21.12 13.14
N ASP A 139 18.81 20.90 13.55
CA ASP A 139 19.90 21.86 13.50
C ASP A 139 20.92 21.48 12.40
N LYS A 140 20.82 22.11 11.24
CA LYS A 140 21.70 21.88 10.08
C LYS A 140 23.17 22.16 10.39
N SER A 141 23.50 22.96 11.42
CA SER A 141 24.89 23.24 11.78
C SER A 141 25.63 21.99 12.23
N ARG A 142 24.96 21.01 12.78
CA ARG A 142 25.52 19.76 13.30
C ARG A 142 26.02 18.80 12.22
N ILE A 143 25.58 18.98 10.97
CA ILE A 143 25.93 18.12 9.84
C ILE A 143 26.81 18.80 8.79
N GLN A 144 27.35 20.01 9.10
CA GLN A 144 28.25 20.76 8.19
C GLN A 144 29.55 20.01 7.85
N HIS A 145 29.93 19.03 8.67
CA HIS A 145 31.10 18.19 8.45
C HIS A 145 30.91 17.13 7.35
N LEU A 146 29.67 16.88 6.91
CA LEU A 146 29.40 15.95 5.82
C LEU A 146 29.92 16.53 4.51
N SER A 147 30.73 15.74 3.81
CA SER A 147 31.24 16.13 2.50
C SER A 147 30.14 16.07 1.43
N GLY A 148 30.24 16.91 0.41
CA GLY A 148 29.33 16.87 -0.73
C GLY A 148 29.26 15.47 -1.39
N LYS A 149 30.37 14.73 -1.41
CA LYS A 149 30.43 13.36 -1.91
C LYS A 149 29.59 12.39 -1.08
N GLN A 150 29.63 12.48 0.25
CA GLN A 150 28.81 11.61 1.12
C GLN A 150 27.32 11.90 0.94
N ILE A 151 26.94 13.17 0.81
CA ILE A 151 25.56 13.59 0.57
C ILE A 151 25.07 13.04 -0.77
N GLU A 152 25.84 13.21 -1.84
CA GLU A 152 25.51 12.72 -3.18
C GLU A 152 25.37 11.19 -3.21
N GLN A 153 26.31 10.47 -2.62
CA GLN A 153 26.27 9.02 -2.55
C GLN A 153 25.11 8.51 -1.70
N GLY A 154 24.80 9.17 -0.58
CA GLY A 154 23.64 8.84 0.26
C GLY A 154 22.33 8.98 -0.48
N LEU A 155 22.14 10.11 -1.19
CA LEU A 155 20.96 10.31 -2.04
C LEU A 155 20.91 9.30 -3.18
N ALA A 156 22.03 9.03 -3.84
CA ALA A 156 22.08 8.06 -4.94
C ALA A 156 21.66 6.65 -4.48
N GLU A 157 22.12 6.23 -3.29
CA GLU A 157 21.74 4.93 -2.73
C GLU A 157 20.27 4.89 -2.32
N ILE A 158 19.73 5.95 -1.69
CA ILE A 158 18.30 6.07 -1.38
C ILE A 158 17.45 5.93 -2.66
N HIS A 159 17.78 6.69 -3.70
CA HIS A 159 17.05 6.62 -4.96
C HIS A 159 17.16 5.23 -5.61
N ARG A 160 18.36 4.63 -5.61
CA ARG A 160 18.59 3.28 -6.15
C ARG A 160 17.68 2.24 -5.47
N LEU A 161 17.59 2.27 -4.14
CA LEU A 161 16.74 1.35 -3.37
C LEU A 161 15.27 1.48 -3.75
N VAL A 162 14.78 2.71 -3.91
CA VAL A 162 13.40 2.99 -4.30
C VAL A 162 13.14 2.59 -5.75
N GLU A 163 14.04 2.92 -6.67
CA GLU A 163 13.96 2.55 -8.09
C GLU A 163 13.94 1.03 -8.28
N ASP A 164 14.79 0.29 -7.55
CA ASP A 164 14.82 -1.18 -7.57
C ASP A 164 13.50 -1.76 -7.02
N ALA A 165 12.92 -1.14 -5.99
CA ALA A 165 11.63 -1.57 -5.44
C ALA A 165 10.46 -1.30 -6.41
N ILE A 166 10.45 -0.14 -7.09
CA ILE A 166 9.48 0.19 -8.13
C ILE A 166 9.55 -0.83 -9.27
N ASP A 167 10.76 -1.16 -9.74
CA ASP A 167 10.95 -2.11 -10.85
C ASP A 167 10.45 -3.52 -10.49
N ARG A 168 10.65 -3.95 -9.26
CA ARG A 168 10.21 -5.27 -8.76
C ARG A 168 8.69 -5.42 -8.64
N VAL A 169 7.96 -4.35 -8.37
CA VAL A 169 6.48 -4.41 -8.24
C VAL A 169 5.76 -4.18 -9.56
N LYS A 170 6.40 -3.55 -10.54
CA LYS A 170 5.82 -3.36 -11.88
C LYS A 170 5.61 -4.69 -12.58
N THR A 171 4.52 -4.81 -13.31
CA THR A 171 4.21 -5.96 -14.18
C THR A 171 4.52 -5.67 -15.65
N SER A 172 5.02 -4.47 -15.96
CA SER A 172 5.34 -4.00 -17.31
C SER A 172 6.71 -3.32 -17.32
N VAL A 173 7.42 -3.45 -18.42
CA VAL A 173 8.68 -2.72 -18.66
C VAL A 173 8.46 -1.21 -18.88
N LYS A 174 7.22 -0.79 -19.15
CA LYS A 174 6.87 0.62 -19.31
C LYS A 174 6.94 1.36 -17.98
N ASP A 175 7.31 2.62 -18.05
CA ASP A 175 7.25 3.51 -16.90
C ASP A 175 5.78 3.70 -16.45
N ALA A 176 5.58 3.78 -15.14
CA ALA A 176 4.27 3.92 -14.53
C ALA A 176 4.18 5.22 -13.72
N PRO A 177 2.98 5.82 -13.54
CA PRO A 177 2.80 6.90 -12.57
C PRO A 177 3.21 6.41 -11.17
N VAL A 178 3.93 7.25 -10.44
CA VAL A 178 4.36 6.98 -9.05
C VAL A 178 3.77 8.03 -8.12
N VAL A 179 3.15 7.58 -7.04
CA VAL A 179 2.67 8.45 -5.97
C VAL A 179 3.52 8.22 -4.73
N LEU A 180 4.20 9.25 -4.27
CA LEU A 180 4.99 9.22 -3.04
C LEU A 180 4.15 9.72 -1.87
N VAL A 181 4.11 8.94 -0.80
CA VAL A 181 3.47 9.30 0.46
C VAL A 181 4.37 8.96 1.65
N GLY A 182 3.91 9.28 2.85
CA GLY A 182 4.68 9.09 4.08
C GLY A 182 5.62 10.25 4.38
N GLY A 183 6.01 10.39 5.64
CA GLY A 183 6.87 11.48 6.11
C GLY A 183 8.29 11.46 5.52
N GLY A 184 8.74 10.30 5.04
CA GLY A 184 10.04 10.13 4.38
C GLY A 184 10.04 10.46 2.88
N SER A 185 8.93 10.90 2.30
CA SER A 185 8.89 11.29 0.87
C SER A 185 9.91 12.39 0.51
N VAL A 186 10.32 13.19 1.49
CA VAL A 186 11.39 14.21 1.37
C VAL A 186 12.77 13.63 1.01
N LEU A 187 12.98 12.32 1.16
CA LEU A 187 14.20 11.63 0.76
C LEU A 187 14.36 11.55 -0.77
N ILE A 188 13.27 11.72 -1.50
CA ILE A 188 13.28 11.68 -2.97
C ILE A 188 13.44 13.08 -3.51
N THR A 189 14.62 13.37 -4.05
CA THR A 189 15.04 14.73 -4.46
C THR A 189 15.19 14.89 -5.97
N ARG A 190 14.93 13.84 -6.76
CA ARG A 190 14.99 13.83 -8.22
C ARG A 190 13.94 12.90 -8.82
N GLU A 191 13.81 12.94 -10.12
CA GLU A 191 13.03 11.96 -10.88
C GLU A 191 13.55 10.53 -10.65
N LEU A 192 12.62 9.57 -10.60
CA LEU A 192 12.90 8.16 -10.38
C LEU A 192 12.85 7.39 -11.70
N ARG A 193 13.82 6.52 -11.92
CA ARG A 193 13.79 5.58 -13.05
C ARG A 193 12.61 4.64 -12.91
N GLY A 194 11.93 4.36 -14.01
CA GLY A 194 10.74 3.51 -14.02
C GLY A 194 9.44 4.26 -13.67
N ALA A 195 9.53 5.57 -13.36
CA ALA A 195 8.39 6.45 -13.16
C ALA A 195 8.15 7.32 -14.41
N SER A 196 6.93 7.30 -14.95
CA SER A 196 6.52 8.23 -16.03
C SER A 196 6.24 9.63 -15.49
N GLU A 197 5.82 9.74 -14.26
CA GLU A 197 5.67 10.93 -13.44
C GLU A 197 5.80 10.58 -11.97
N VAL A 198 6.23 11.54 -11.16
CA VAL A 198 6.26 11.40 -9.69
C VAL A 198 5.37 12.47 -9.09
N LYS A 199 4.38 12.05 -8.30
CA LYS A 199 3.42 12.92 -7.66
C LYS A 199 3.53 12.80 -6.14
N ILE A 200 3.77 13.91 -5.47
CA ILE A 200 3.74 14.02 -4.00
C ILE A 200 2.52 14.87 -3.66
N PRO A 201 1.39 14.27 -3.27
CA PRO A 201 0.20 15.04 -2.97
C PRO A 201 0.35 15.84 -1.66
N ASP A 202 -0.39 16.94 -1.57
CA ASP A 202 -0.56 17.63 -0.29
C ASP A 202 -1.07 16.64 0.76
N GLN A 203 -0.61 16.78 2.00
CA GLN A 203 -0.94 15.88 3.11
C GLN A 203 -0.43 14.42 2.91
N SER A 204 0.52 14.18 2.02
CA SER A 204 1.14 12.86 1.78
C SER A 204 1.61 12.18 3.06
N ALA A 205 2.11 12.94 4.05
CA ALA A 205 2.60 12.41 5.33
C ALA A 205 1.50 11.73 6.18
N VAL A 206 0.23 12.02 5.95
CA VAL A 206 -0.92 11.45 6.68
C VAL A 206 -1.82 10.58 5.80
N ALA A 207 -1.31 10.12 4.65
CA ALA A 207 -2.05 9.29 3.70
C ALA A 207 -2.66 8.04 4.37
N ASN A 208 -1.93 7.40 5.30
CA ASN A 208 -2.41 6.24 6.06
C ASN A 208 -3.71 6.56 6.82
N ALA A 209 -3.74 7.67 7.57
CA ALA A 209 -4.92 8.08 8.34
C ALA A 209 -6.10 8.45 7.42
N ILE A 210 -5.82 9.11 6.29
CA ILE A 210 -6.84 9.45 5.29
C ILE A 210 -7.43 8.18 4.69
N GLY A 211 -6.59 7.21 4.28
CA GLY A 211 -7.05 5.94 3.74
C GLY A 211 -7.88 5.13 4.74
N ALA A 212 -7.47 5.09 6.00
CA ALA A 212 -8.23 4.44 7.06
C ALA A 212 -9.60 5.09 7.30
N GLY A 213 -9.67 6.43 7.21
CA GLY A 213 -10.90 7.20 7.44
C GLY A 213 -11.92 7.11 6.30
N MET A 214 -11.50 6.71 5.10
CA MET A 214 -12.37 6.61 3.91
C MET A 214 -12.61 5.18 3.43
N ALA A 215 -12.19 4.19 4.21
CA ALA A 215 -12.32 2.80 3.83
C ALA A 215 -13.78 2.39 3.66
N GLN A 216 -14.03 1.59 2.64
CA GLN A 216 -15.34 1.10 2.27
C GLN A 216 -15.58 -0.30 2.82
N VAL A 217 -16.85 -0.67 2.98
CA VAL A 217 -17.23 -2.03 3.41
C VAL A 217 -17.22 -2.94 2.20
N GLY A 218 -16.55 -4.08 2.32
CA GLY A 218 -16.44 -5.08 1.26
C GLY A 218 -17.44 -6.20 1.38
N GLY A 219 -17.80 -6.79 0.24
CA GLY A 219 -18.50 -8.06 0.12
C GLY A 219 -17.90 -8.87 -1.01
N GLU A 220 -17.55 -10.13 -0.75
CA GLU A 220 -16.91 -10.98 -1.74
C GLU A 220 -17.58 -12.34 -1.80
N ILE A 221 -17.65 -12.90 -3.01
CA ILE A 221 -17.87 -14.31 -3.22
C ILE A 221 -16.69 -14.92 -3.98
N ASP A 222 -16.41 -16.17 -3.66
CA ASP A 222 -15.43 -17.01 -4.36
C ASP A 222 -16.00 -18.42 -4.41
N ARG A 223 -16.57 -18.79 -5.57
CA ARG A 223 -17.32 -20.03 -5.71
C ARG A 223 -17.23 -20.59 -7.15
N ILE A 224 -17.43 -21.90 -7.27
CA ILE A 224 -17.48 -22.60 -8.55
C ILE A 224 -18.92 -22.58 -9.07
N PHE A 225 -19.08 -22.20 -10.34
CA PHE A 225 -20.30 -22.22 -11.11
C PHE A 225 -20.16 -23.15 -12.30
N SER A 226 -21.27 -23.64 -12.85
CA SER A 226 -21.27 -24.41 -14.09
C SER A 226 -21.88 -23.60 -15.22
N TYR A 227 -21.07 -23.18 -16.17
CA TYR A 227 -21.57 -22.44 -17.34
C TYR A 227 -22.38 -23.28 -18.32
N GLU A 228 -22.21 -24.62 -18.31
CA GLU A 228 -23.04 -25.52 -19.14
C GLU A 228 -24.46 -25.62 -18.61
N SER A 229 -24.66 -25.64 -17.29
CA SER A 229 -26.00 -25.81 -16.70
C SER A 229 -26.73 -24.49 -16.47
N GLU A 230 -26.01 -23.44 -16.05
CA GLU A 230 -26.60 -22.17 -15.60
C GLU A 230 -26.48 -21.06 -16.66
N GLY A 231 -25.51 -21.19 -17.56
CA GLY A 231 -25.11 -20.12 -18.49
C GLY A 231 -24.20 -19.10 -17.82
N ARG A 232 -23.26 -18.54 -18.61
CA ARG A 232 -22.29 -17.57 -18.13
C ARG A 232 -22.93 -16.30 -17.55
N ASP A 233 -23.90 -15.72 -18.28
CA ASP A 233 -24.50 -14.44 -17.91
C ASP A 233 -25.34 -14.56 -16.63
N ALA A 234 -26.09 -15.68 -16.48
CA ALA A 234 -26.84 -15.94 -15.25
C ALA A 234 -25.94 -16.16 -14.04
N SER A 235 -24.87 -16.96 -14.19
CA SER A 235 -23.87 -17.17 -13.14
C SER A 235 -23.20 -15.87 -12.71
N LEU A 236 -22.82 -15.01 -13.67
CA LEU A 236 -22.24 -13.71 -13.38
C LEU A 236 -23.23 -12.76 -12.68
N ALA A 237 -24.48 -12.73 -13.09
CA ALA A 237 -25.52 -11.91 -12.46
C ALA A 237 -25.72 -12.35 -11.00
N GLN A 238 -25.90 -13.66 -10.77
CA GLN A 238 -26.03 -14.23 -9.43
C GLN A 238 -24.83 -13.90 -8.55
N ALA A 239 -23.60 -14.06 -9.08
CA ALA A 239 -22.38 -13.77 -8.34
C ALA A 239 -22.27 -12.31 -7.94
N LYS A 240 -22.64 -11.38 -8.84
CA LYS A 240 -22.66 -9.93 -8.56
C LYS A 240 -23.68 -9.57 -7.49
N ASP A 241 -24.89 -10.12 -7.59
CA ASP A 241 -25.97 -9.83 -6.64
C ASP A 241 -25.62 -10.36 -5.23
N GLU A 242 -25.02 -11.55 -5.16
CA GLU A 242 -24.56 -12.13 -3.88
C GLU A 242 -23.43 -11.30 -3.26
N ALA A 243 -22.44 -10.85 -4.05
CA ALA A 243 -21.36 -10.00 -3.56
C ALA A 243 -21.88 -8.65 -3.03
N LYS A 244 -22.82 -8.02 -3.75
CA LYS A 244 -23.49 -6.80 -3.29
C LYS A 244 -24.27 -7.02 -2.01
N ALA A 245 -25.04 -8.09 -1.92
CA ALA A 245 -25.80 -8.43 -0.73
C ALA A 245 -24.88 -8.63 0.50
N ARG A 246 -23.73 -9.26 0.31
CA ARG A 246 -22.71 -9.40 1.39
C ARG A 246 -22.14 -8.08 1.84
N ALA A 247 -21.84 -7.16 0.91
CA ALA A 247 -21.38 -5.82 1.28
C ALA A 247 -22.44 -5.07 2.11
N VAL A 248 -23.71 -5.12 1.71
CA VAL A 248 -24.81 -4.51 2.47
C VAL A 248 -24.97 -5.17 3.84
N ALA A 249 -24.93 -6.50 3.92
CA ALA A 249 -25.02 -7.23 5.19
C ALA A 249 -23.84 -6.92 6.13
N ALA A 250 -22.67 -6.58 5.57
CA ALA A 250 -21.49 -6.15 6.33
C ALA A 250 -21.56 -4.67 6.77
N GLY A 251 -22.59 -3.93 6.36
CA GLY A 251 -22.84 -2.54 6.78
C GLY A 251 -22.60 -1.49 5.68
N ALA A 252 -22.51 -1.88 4.42
CA ALA A 252 -22.44 -0.92 3.32
C ALA A 252 -23.83 -0.29 3.06
N ARG A 253 -23.84 0.98 2.70
CA ARG A 253 -25.03 1.69 2.22
C ARG A 253 -25.41 1.14 0.83
N ALA A 254 -26.62 0.61 0.69
CA ALA A 254 -27.06 -0.17 -0.48
C ALA A 254 -26.95 0.60 -1.81
N ASP A 255 -27.21 1.91 -1.80
CA ASP A 255 -27.15 2.79 -2.97
C ASP A 255 -25.73 3.12 -3.43
N SER A 256 -24.73 2.90 -2.57
CA SER A 256 -23.31 3.13 -2.86
C SER A 256 -22.57 1.87 -3.34
N VAL A 257 -23.21 0.68 -3.25
CA VAL A 257 -22.52 -0.58 -3.54
C VAL A 257 -22.28 -0.74 -5.05
N GLN A 258 -21.02 -0.92 -5.40
CA GLN A 258 -20.57 -1.18 -6.78
C GLN A 258 -19.68 -2.41 -6.86
N ILE A 259 -19.64 -3.03 -8.03
CA ILE A 259 -18.69 -4.13 -8.32
C ILE A 259 -17.31 -3.53 -8.56
N LEU A 260 -16.34 -3.99 -7.79
CA LEU A 260 -14.94 -3.59 -7.90
C LEU A 260 -14.17 -4.50 -8.87
N GLU A 261 -14.35 -5.80 -8.72
CA GLU A 261 -13.57 -6.80 -9.48
C GLU A 261 -14.41 -8.03 -9.81
N ILE A 262 -14.14 -8.61 -10.97
CA ILE A 262 -14.68 -9.90 -11.41
C ILE A 262 -13.52 -10.71 -11.97
N GLU A 263 -13.32 -11.90 -11.42
CA GLU A 263 -12.32 -12.84 -11.90
C GLU A 263 -13.03 -14.17 -12.31
N GLU A 264 -12.79 -14.60 -13.54
CA GLU A 264 -13.30 -15.85 -14.09
C GLU A 264 -12.12 -16.79 -14.35
N LEU A 265 -12.06 -17.90 -13.62
CA LEU A 265 -11.01 -18.91 -13.75
C LEU A 265 -11.63 -20.22 -14.23
N PRO A 266 -11.48 -20.58 -15.53
CA PRO A 266 -11.92 -21.87 -16.05
C PRO A 266 -11.17 -23.02 -15.37
N LEU A 267 -11.91 -24.01 -14.89
CA LEU A 267 -11.34 -25.21 -14.24
C LEU A 267 -11.36 -26.38 -15.23
N THR A 268 -10.39 -26.43 -16.12
CA THR A 268 -10.32 -27.40 -17.24
C THR A 268 -10.23 -28.86 -16.80
N TYR A 269 -9.89 -29.11 -15.54
CA TYR A 269 -9.85 -30.45 -14.95
C TYR A 269 -11.19 -30.91 -14.34
N MET A 270 -12.19 -30.02 -14.32
CA MET A 270 -13.55 -30.34 -13.83
C MET A 270 -14.54 -30.43 -15.01
N PRO A 271 -15.52 -31.35 -14.93
CA PRO A 271 -16.55 -31.47 -15.96
C PRO A 271 -17.54 -30.29 -15.93
N ALA A 272 -18.42 -30.26 -16.96
CA ALA A 272 -19.57 -29.33 -17.05
C ALA A 272 -19.21 -27.83 -17.12
N GLY A 273 -18.10 -27.50 -17.79
CA GLY A 273 -17.74 -26.08 -17.98
C GLY A 273 -17.60 -25.33 -16.65
N ALA A 274 -16.98 -25.98 -15.66
CA ALA A 274 -16.81 -25.43 -14.33
C ALA A 274 -15.88 -24.20 -14.37
N VAL A 275 -16.34 -23.10 -13.77
CA VAL A 275 -15.60 -21.85 -13.66
C VAL A 275 -15.64 -21.38 -12.22
N ARG A 276 -14.46 -21.09 -11.65
CA ARG A 276 -14.37 -20.39 -10.36
C ARG A 276 -14.60 -18.90 -10.61
N LEU A 277 -15.70 -18.39 -10.08
CA LEU A 277 -16.01 -16.95 -10.10
C LEU A 277 -15.64 -16.33 -8.76
N ARG A 278 -14.83 -15.30 -8.82
CA ARG A 278 -14.60 -14.39 -7.71
C ARG A 278 -15.15 -13.02 -8.08
N VAL A 279 -16.05 -12.51 -7.25
CA VAL A 279 -16.64 -11.18 -7.43
C VAL A 279 -16.51 -10.41 -6.13
N LYS A 280 -15.93 -9.22 -6.20
CA LYS A 280 -15.76 -8.29 -5.09
C LYS A 280 -16.62 -7.06 -5.33
N ALA A 281 -17.41 -6.71 -4.31
CA ALA A 281 -18.22 -5.49 -4.26
C ALA A 281 -17.74 -4.61 -3.09
N VAL A 282 -17.86 -3.30 -3.22
CA VAL A 282 -17.55 -2.32 -2.17
C VAL A 282 -18.62 -1.26 -2.11
N GLY A 283 -18.87 -0.72 -0.92
CA GLY A 283 -19.80 0.38 -0.71
C GLY A 283 -19.41 1.21 0.53
N ASP A 284 -19.90 2.43 0.60
CA ASP A 284 -19.64 3.33 1.71
C ASP A 284 -20.28 2.79 2.99
N LEU A 285 -19.59 2.95 4.13
CA LEU A 285 -20.14 2.54 5.42
C LEU A 285 -21.42 3.30 5.72
N ALA A 286 -22.49 2.60 6.05
CA ALA A 286 -23.73 3.20 6.54
C ALA A 286 -23.48 3.82 7.93
N MET A 287 -23.57 5.14 8.04
CA MET A 287 -23.45 5.82 9.33
C MET A 287 -24.73 5.61 10.12
N SER A 288 -24.60 5.31 11.43
CA SER A 288 -25.75 5.19 12.33
C SER A 288 -26.46 6.55 12.46
N GLY A 289 -27.34 6.88 11.54
CA GLY A 289 -28.02 8.17 11.45
C GLY A 289 -28.84 8.33 10.18
N ASP A 290 -28.61 7.55 9.14
CA ASP A 290 -29.34 7.65 7.86
C ASP A 290 -30.65 6.84 7.83
N GLY A 291 -31.05 6.25 8.92
CA GLY A 291 -32.27 5.46 9.06
C GLY A 291 -33.35 6.13 9.92
N GLY A 292 -33.92 7.26 9.47
CA GLY A 292 -34.96 7.91 10.28
C GLY A 292 -35.56 9.13 9.62
N GLY A 293 -36.15 9.00 8.47
CA GLY A 293 -37.04 10.00 7.89
C GLY A 293 -38.23 9.28 7.23
N GLN A 294 -39.24 8.92 8.05
CA GLN A 294 -40.59 8.74 7.56
C GLN A 294 -41.33 10.03 7.74
#